data_98b5349a2e30cd44b716eb13e9aac916
#
_entry.id   98b5349a2e30cd44b716eb13e9aac916
#
_cell.length_a   1.000
_cell.length_b   1.000
_cell.length_c   1.000
_cell.angle_alpha   90.00
_cell.angle_beta   90.00
_cell.angle_gamma   90.00
#
_symmetry.space_group_name_H-M   'P 1'
#
loop_
_entity.id
_entity.type
_entity.pdbx_description
1 polymer ?
#
loop_
_entity_poly.entity_id
_entity_poly.type
_entity_poly.pdbx_seq_one_letter_code
_entity_poly.pdbx_strand_id
1 'polypeptide(L)'
;AAREDMLIIVDDYNSEFRYYNRPTPSLQGLSGGRGVVYLGTFSRLLLPSIRMSYMVLPPDLLKRYQERGRFYNQTASKAEQIALCQFIRDGHLESQIRKSKKLYAAKAKCLCDAVRRIFGEKARTHLGDAGFLVLMELDSPLTSAEIAWRAAQAGVAVRPVESVGSLLE
;
A
#
# COMPACT_ATOMS: atom_id res chain seq x y z
N ALA A 1 17.83 8.44 13.15
CA ALA A 1 18.57 7.17 12.93
C ALA A 1 20.09 7.39 12.98
N ALA A 2 20.65 8.33 12.20
CA ALA A 2 22.12 8.55 12.19
C ALA A 2 22.68 9.03 13.52
N ARG A 3 21.89 9.67 14.38
CA ARG A 3 22.33 10.15 15.72
C ARG A 3 22.23 9.10 16.82
N GLU A 4 21.49 8.02 16.61
CA GLU A 4 21.16 7.04 17.65
C GLU A 4 21.48 5.59 17.24
N ASP A 5 22.25 5.41 16.17
CA ASP A 5 22.65 4.09 15.63
C ASP A 5 21.44 3.14 15.37
N MET A 6 20.30 3.73 14.98
CA MET A 6 19.06 3.01 14.70
C MET A 6 18.92 2.70 13.20
N LEU A 7 18.35 1.54 12.92
CA LEU A 7 17.94 1.13 11.58
C LEU A 7 16.44 1.37 11.43
N ILE A 8 16.06 2.07 10.36
CA ILE A 8 14.65 2.27 9.99
C ILE A 8 14.27 1.21 8.96
N ILE A 9 13.16 0.53 9.17
CA ILE A 9 12.55 -0.36 8.18
C ILE A 9 11.25 0.29 7.69
N VAL A 10 11.18 0.55 6.38
CA VAL A 10 10.01 1.11 5.72
C VAL A 10 9.32 0.00 4.94
N ASP A 11 8.10 -0.33 5.33
CA ASP A 11 7.21 -1.22 4.56
C ASP A 11 6.29 -0.34 3.70
N ASP A 12 6.64 -0.22 2.42
CA ASP A 12 5.91 0.60 1.46
C ASP A 12 5.13 -0.29 0.49
N TYR A 13 3.85 -0.39 0.73
CA TYR A 13 2.97 -1.26 -0.07
C TYR A 13 1.96 -0.49 -0.95
N ASN A 14 1.91 0.86 -0.87
CA ASN A 14 0.89 1.68 -1.53
C ASN A 14 1.39 2.98 -2.15
N SER A 15 2.66 3.34 -2.06
CA SER A 15 3.15 4.66 -2.49
C SER A 15 2.95 4.94 -3.97
N GLU A 16 2.90 3.92 -4.79
CA GLU A 16 2.65 4.05 -6.22
C GLU A 16 1.22 4.50 -6.52
N PHE A 17 0.26 4.28 -5.61
CA PHE A 17 -1.15 4.68 -5.77
C PHE A 17 -1.47 6.01 -5.09
N ARG A 18 -0.62 7.02 -5.26
CA ARG A 18 -0.92 8.40 -4.89
C ARG A 18 -1.73 9.08 -6.00
N TYR A 19 -2.84 9.71 -5.62
CA TYR A 19 -3.81 10.26 -6.57
C TYR A 19 -3.65 11.76 -6.79
N TYR A 20 -3.36 12.52 -5.73
CA TYR A 20 -3.52 13.97 -5.73
C TYR A 20 -2.23 14.75 -5.50
N ASN A 21 -1.20 14.14 -4.94
CA ASN A 21 0.04 14.82 -4.56
C ASN A 21 1.23 14.39 -5.44
N ARG A 22 2.26 15.25 -5.49
CA ARG A 22 3.54 14.91 -6.09
C ARG A 22 4.13 13.70 -5.37
N PRO A 23 4.86 12.83 -6.07
CA PRO A 23 5.58 11.75 -5.43
C PRO A 23 6.46 12.27 -4.29
N THR A 24 6.23 11.79 -3.08
CA THR A 24 7.11 12.10 -1.96
C THR A 24 8.30 11.15 -2.03
N PRO A 25 9.55 11.64 -1.97
CA PRO A 25 10.71 10.78 -1.93
C PRO A 25 10.60 9.80 -0.75
N SER A 26 11.02 8.56 -0.97
CA SER A 26 11.09 7.57 0.12
C SER A 26 12.13 8.00 1.16
N LEU A 27 11.96 7.57 2.41
CA LEU A 27 12.98 7.80 3.44
C LEU A 27 14.34 7.22 3.04
N GLN A 28 14.34 6.10 2.33
CA GLN A 28 15.55 5.50 1.77
C GLN A 28 16.24 6.43 0.77
N GLY A 29 15.48 7.05 -0.14
CA GLY A 29 16.00 8.05 -1.08
C GLY A 29 16.51 9.30 -0.39
N LEU A 30 15.77 9.82 0.62
CA LEU A 30 16.16 11.00 1.39
C LEU A 30 17.41 10.77 2.25
N SER A 31 17.63 9.54 2.74
CA SER A 31 18.80 9.17 3.53
C SER A 31 20.06 8.90 2.69
N GLY A 32 19.96 8.98 1.36
CA GLY A 32 21.03 8.55 0.46
C GLY A 32 21.36 7.05 0.59
N GLY A 33 20.37 6.24 0.95
CA GLY A 33 20.51 4.80 1.09
C GLY A 33 21.16 4.35 2.41
N ARG A 34 21.31 5.22 3.41
CA ARG A 34 21.97 4.89 4.68
C ARG A 34 20.94 4.73 5.79
N GLY A 35 21.13 3.67 6.62
CA GLY A 35 20.33 3.44 7.81
C GLY A 35 18.83 3.18 7.57
N VAL A 36 18.42 2.96 6.31
CA VAL A 36 17.03 2.68 5.94
C VAL A 36 16.96 1.45 5.06
N VAL A 37 16.21 0.45 5.51
CA VAL A 37 15.78 -0.70 4.69
C VAL A 37 14.42 -0.35 4.10
N TYR A 38 14.29 -0.47 2.78
CA TYR A 38 13.02 -0.25 2.10
C TYR A 38 12.47 -1.59 1.60
N LEU A 39 11.22 -1.87 1.93
CA LEU A 39 10.47 -3.04 1.49
C LEU A 39 9.38 -2.61 0.54
N GLY A 40 9.28 -3.26 -0.60
CA GLY A 40 8.22 -3.03 -1.58
C GLY A 40 7.63 -4.33 -2.11
N THR A 41 6.43 -4.28 -2.68
CA THR A 41 5.72 -5.46 -3.18
C THR A 41 5.08 -5.24 -4.53
N PHE A 42 5.15 -6.26 -5.39
CA PHE A 42 4.42 -6.28 -6.68
C PHE A 42 3.00 -6.86 -6.55
N SER A 43 2.69 -7.49 -5.41
CA SER A 43 1.40 -8.16 -5.21
C SER A 43 0.20 -7.22 -5.28
N ARG A 44 0.38 -5.95 -4.91
CA ARG A 44 -0.68 -4.93 -5.03
C ARG A 44 -0.63 -4.15 -6.33
N LEU A 45 0.54 -4.01 -6.92
CA LEU A 45 0.73 -3.30 -8.18
C LEU A 45 0.18 -4.07 -9.37
N LEU A 46 0.30 -5.40 -9.34
CA LEU A 46 -0.04 -6.30 -10.44
C LEU A 46 -1.15 -7.27 -10.04
N LEU A 47 -0.77 -8.35 -9.39
CA LEU A 47 -1.66 -9.46 -9.02
C LEU A 47 -1.32 -9.96 -7.62
N PRO A 48 -2.31 -10.19 -6.75
CA PRO A 48 -2.06 -10.76 -5.42
C PRO A 48 -1.38 -12.14 -5.45
N SER A 49 -1.59 -12.91 -6.53
CA SER A 49 -1.02 -14.24 -6.71
C SER A 49 0.48 -14.25 -7.04
N ILE A 50 1.03 -13.14 -7.51
CA ILE A 50 2.45 -13.07 -7.91
C ILE A 50 3.42 -13.25 -6.74
N ARG A 51 3.00 -13.00 -5.52
CA ARG A 51 3.73 -13.21 -4.26
C ARG A 51 5.20 -12.79 -4.29
N MET A 52 5.52 -11.72 -5.02
CA MET A 52 6.86 -11.15 -5.09
C MET A 52 6.95 -9.82 -4.35
N SER A 53 8.00 -9.71 -3.54
CA SER A 53 8.43 -8.48 -2.89
C SER A 53 9.91 -8.26 -3.13
N TYR A 54 10.37 -7.05 -2.86
CA TYR A 54 11.78 -6.69 -2.96
C TYR A 54 12.19 -5.85 -1.77
N MET A 55 13.50 -5.84 -1.48
CA MET A 55 14.07 -4.96 -0.48
C MET A 55 15.28 -4.24 -1.03
N VAL A 56 15.41 -2.98 -0.62
CA VAL A 56 16.61 -2.17 -0.87
C VAL A 56 17.36 -2.03 0.44
N LEU A 57 18.56 -2.57 0.47
CA LEU A 57 19.39 -2.62 1.67
C LEU A 57 20.45 -1.50 1.66
N PRO A 58 20.75 -0.90 2.83
CA PRO A 58 21.95 -0.10 3.00
C PRO A 58 23.21 -0.90 2.67
N PRO A 59 24.29 -0.25 2.17
CA PRO A 59 25.51 -0.94 1.72
C PRO A 59 26.09 -1.93 2.74
N ASP A 60 26.11 -1.55 4.01
CA ASP A 60 26.67 -2.40 5.09
C ASP A 60 25.82 -3.65 5.32
N LEU A 61 24.49 -3.53 5.26
CA LEU A 61 23.60 -4.68 5.35
C LEU A 61 23.63 -5.53 4.07
N LEU A 62 23.77 -4.90 2.91
CA LEU A 62 23.87 -5.61 1.63
C LEU A 62 25.09 -6.55 1.65
N LYS A 63 26.25 -6.08 2.13
CA LYS A 63 27.44 -6.92 2.27
C LYS A 63 27.18 -8.15 3.14
N ARG A 64 26.62 -7.95 4.34
CA ARG A 64 26.26 -9.05 5.25
C ARG A 64 25.23 -10.00 4.65
N TYR A 65 24.26 -9.47 3.92
CA TYR A 65 23.25 -10.26 3.22
C TYR A 65 23.88 -11.13 2.13
N GLN A 66 24.80 -10.60 1.32
CA GLN A 66 25.50 -11.35 0.28
C GLN A 66 26.34 -12.48 0.84
N GLU A 67 26.99 -12.26 1.99
CA GLU A 67 27.81 -13.28 2.67
C GLU A 67 26.95 -14.44 3.22
N ARG A 68 25.76 -14.14 3.76
CA ARG A 68 24.89 -15.12 4.42
C ARG A 68 23.77 -15.63 3.52
N GLY A 69 23.26 -14.79 2.64
CA GLY A 69 22.08 -15.07 1.80
C GLY A 69 22.29 -16.23 0.83
N ARG A 70 23.53 -16.54 0.46
CA ARG A 70 23.87 -17.70 -0.39
C ARG A 70 23.48 -19.05 0.20
N PHE A 71 23.24 -19.11 1.51
CA PHE A 71 22.82 -20.32 2.20
C PHE A 71 21.30 -20.51 2.24
N TYR A 72 20.54 -19.52 1.78
CA TYR A 72 19.08 -19.54 1.77
C TYR A 72 18.58 -19.70 0.35
N ASN A 73 17.58 -20.58 0.16
CA ASN A 73 16.92 -20.73 -1.12
C ASN A 73 15.99 -19.53 -1.37
N GLN A 74 16.01 -19.06 -2.63
CA GLN A 74 15.07 -18.04 -3.08
C GLN A 74 13.65 -18.63 -3.11
N THR A 75 12.71 -17.96 -2.44
CA THR A 75 11.32 -18.39 -2.38
C THR A 75 10.50 -17.90 -3.57
N ALA A 76 10.89 -16.78 -4.20
CA ALA A 76 10.23 -16.28 -5.40
C ALA A 76 10.61 -17.11 -6.64
N SER A 77 9.61 -17.50 -7.44
CA SER A 77 9.80 -18.28 -8.65
C SER A 77 10.71 -17.55 -9.66
N LYS A 78 11.74 -18.22 -10.16
CA LYS A 78 12.63 -17.66 -11.19
C LYS A 78 11.88 -17.34 -12.50
N ALA A 79 10.92 -18.17 -12.89
CA ALA A 79 10.11 -17.93 -14.09
C ALA A 79 9.29 -16.64 -13.96
N GLU A 80 8.66 -16.42 -12.81
CA GLU A 80 7.93 -15.19 -12.53
C GLU A 80 8.83 -13.96 -12.45
N GLN A 81 10.04 -14.10 -11.87
CA GLN A 81 11.03 -13.01 -11.86
C GLN A 81 11.46 -12.63 -13.28
N ILE A 82 11.69 -13.60 -14.17
CA ILE A 82 12.04 -13.34 -15.57
C ILE A 82 10.87 -12.64 -16.29
N ALA A 83 9.66 -13.13 -16.13
CA ALA A 83 8.46 -12.54 -16.72
C ALA A 83 8.24 -11.10 -16.23
N LEU A 84 8.39 -10.87 -14.92
CA LEU A 84 8.28 -9.54 -14.34
C LEU A 84 9.38 -8.60 -14.85
N CYS A 85 10.61 -9.08 -14.97
CA CYS A 85 11.72 -8.32 -15.52
C CYS A 85 11.42 -7.86 -16.96
N GLN A 86 10.90 -8.75 -17.80
CA GLN A 86 10.49 -8.41 -19.16
C GLN A 86 9.36 -7.40 -19.16
N PHE A 87 8.33 -7.61 -18.35
CA PHE A 87 7.19 -6.72 -18.19
C PHE A 87 7.60 -5.28 -17.80
N ILE A 88 8.58 -5.16 -16.91
CA ILE A 88 9.16 -3.86 -16.49
C ILE A 88 9.94 -3.23 -17.66
N ARG A 89 10.83 -3.99 -18.30
CA ARG A 89 11.68 -3.50 -19.40
C ARG A 89 10.88 -2.98 -20.59
N ASP A 90 9.75 -3.63 -20.87
CA ASP A 90 8.86 -3.25 -21.97
C ASP A 90 7.93 -2.06 -21.61
N GLY A 91 8.08 -1.48 -20.40
CA GLY A 91 7.31 -0.31 -19.93
C GLY A 91 5.85 -0.64 -19.58
N HIS A 92 5.52 -1.92 -19.46
CA HIS A 92 4.15 -2.35 -19.14
C HIS A 92 3.77 -2.05 -17.70
N LEU A 93 4.74 -2.08 -16.77
CA LEU A 93 4.50 -1.79 -15.35
C LEU A 93 3.98 -0.36 -15.15
N GLU A 94 4.66 0.64 -15.72
CA GLU A 94 4.25 2.05 -15.61
C GLU A 94 2.89 2.28 -16.26
N SER A 95 2.64 1.62 -17.39
CA SER A 95 1.34 1.69 -18.07
C SER A 95 0.24 1.13 -17.18
N GLN A 96 0.47 -0.02 -16.53
CA GLN A 96 -0.46 -0.66 -15.61
C GLN A 96 -0.71 0.23 -14.38
N ILE A 97 0.32 0.79 -13.77
CA ILE A 97 0.18 1.71 -12.63
C ILE A 97 -0.68 2.91 -13.02
N ARG A 98 -0.44 3.55 -14.17
CA ARG A 98 -1.25 4.69 -14.64
C ARG A 98 -2.72 4.32 -14.84
N LYS A 99 -3.01 3.17 -15.47
CA LYS A 99 -4.38 2.68 -15.67
C LYS A 99 -5.08 2.41 -14.33
N SER A 100 -4.39 1.74 -13.42
CA SER A 100 -4.91 1.43 -12.08
C SER A 100 -5.19 2.69 -11.28
N LYS A 101 -4.28 3.67 -11.27
CA LYS A 101 -4.49 4.98 -10.63
C LYS A 101 -5.77 5.64 -11.13
N LYS A 102 -5.94 5.76 -12.45
CA LYS A 102 -7.12 6.37 -13.05
C LYS A 102 -8.41 5.65 -12.64
N LEU A 103 -8.40 4.32 -12.68
CA LEU A 103 -9.54 3.49 -12.30
C LEU A 103 -9.92 3.67 -10.82
N TYR A 104 -8.95 3.57 -9.92
CA TYR A 104 -9.22 3.67 -8.48
C TYR A 104 -9.60 5.08 -8.06
N ALA A 105 -8.99 6.13 -8.65
CA ALA A 105 -9.42 7.51 -8.43
C ALA A 105 -10.88 7.72 -8.84
N ALA A 106 -11.31 7.20 -9.99
CA ALA A 106 -12.70 7.28 -10.43
C ALA A 106 -13.66 6.53 -9.49
N LYS A 107 -13.26 5.33 -9.02
CA LYS A 107 -14.05 4.55 -8.05
C LYS A 107 -14.17 5.25 -6.70
N ALA A 108 -13.08 5.80 -6.19
CA ALA A 108 -13.06 6.54 -4.94
C ALA A 108 -13.98 7.78 -5.02
N LYS A 109 -13.89 8.54 -6.12
CA LYS A 109 -14.78 9.68 -6.36
C LYS A 109 -16.25 9.24 -6.40
N CYS A 110 -16.55 8.20 -7.16
CA CYS A 110 -17.92 7.66 -7.26
C CYS A 110 -18.48 7.27 -5.88
N LEU A 111 -17.67 6.61 -5.04
CA LEU A 111 -18.03 6.23 -3.67
C LEU A 111 -18.31 7.47 -2.82
N CYS A 112 -17.40 8.46 -2.81
CA CYS A 112 -17.58 9.69 -2.05
C CYS A 112 -18.82 10.48 -2.49
N ASP A 113 -19.06 10.57 -3.79
CA ASP A 113 -20.25 11.24 -4.33
C ASP A 113 -21.55 10.50 -3.95
N ALA A 114 -21.53 9.16 -3.94
CA ALA A 114 -22.64 8.34 -3.50
C ALA A 114 -22.93 8.52 -1.99
N VAL A 115 -21.90 8.49 -1.17
CA VAL A 115 -22.01 8.72 0.29
C VAL A 115 -22.60 10.11 0.55
N ARG A 116 -22.09 11.15 -0.09
CA ARG A 116 -22.61 12.51 0.06
C ARG A 116 -24.05 12.63 -0.37
N ARG A 117 -24.43 12.00 -1.48
CA ARG A 117 -25.81 12.03 -1.99
C ARG A 117 -26.79 11.33 -1.07
N ILE A 118 -26.39 10.21 -0.45
CA ILE A 118 -27.27 9.37 0.37
C ILE A 118 -27.37 9.90 1.81
N PHE A 119 -26.25 10.27 2.39
CA PHE A 119 -26.15 10.62 3.82
C PHE A 119 -26.12 12.14 4.07
N GLY A 120 -25.86 12.97 3.05
CA GLY A 120 -25.74 14.43 3.18
C GLY A 120 -24.69 14.81 4.23
N GLU A 121 -25.08 15.71 5.12
CA GLU A 121 -24.22 16.21 6.21
C GLU A 121 -23.94 15.17 7.31
N LYS A 122 -24.68 14.06 7.32
CA LYS A 122 -24.52 13.00 8.33
C LYS A 122 -23.32 12.09 8.06
N ALA A 123 -22.65 12.23 6.93
CA ALA A 123 -21.46 11.46 6.62
C ALA A 123 -20.36 12.33 6.04
N ARG A 124 -19.12 12.06 6.48
CA ARG A 124 -17.90 12.65 5.94
C ARG A 124 -17.02 11.54 5.39
N THR A 125 -16.40 11.79 4.24
CA THR A 125 -15.45 10.85 3.64
C THR A 125 -14.07 11.45 3.62
N HIS A 126 -13.08 10.68 4.05
CA HIS A 126 -11.69 11.05 4.02
C HIS A 126 -10.96 10.12 3.05
N LEU A 127 -10.37 10.72 2.02
CA LEU A 127 -9.49 10.05 1.08
C LEU A 127 -8.06 10.27 1.55
N GLY A 128 -7.33 9.17 1.77
CA GLY A 128 -5.90 9.24 1.94
C GLY A 128 -5.20 9.70 0.65
N ASP A 129 -3.99 10.24 0.77
CA ASP A 129 -3.16 10.64 -0.38
C ASP A 129 -2.80 9.45 -1.28
N ALA A 130 -2.81 8.25 -0.75
CA ALA A 130 -2.47 7.01 -1.45
C ALA A 130 -3.33 5.83 -0.96
N GLY A 131 -3.40 4.79 -1.78
CA GLY A 131 -4.05 3.53 -1.43
C GLY A 131 -5.48 3.39 -1.91
N PHE A 132 -6.16 2.36 -1.41
CA PHE A 132 -7.48 1.93 -1.88
C PHE A 132 -8.58 2.13 -0.83
N LEU A 133 -8.25 2.80 0.27
CA LEU A 133 -9.15 2.94 1.39
C LEU A 133 -9.82 4.32 1.38
N VAL A 134 -11.10 4.33 1.66
CA VAL A 134 -11.89 5.52 1.95
C VAL A 134 -12.37 5.38 3.39
N LEU A 135 -11.97 6.29 4.26
CA LEU A 135 -12.52 6.37 5.61
C LEU A 135 -13.84 7.13 5.56
N MET A 136 -14.88 6.58 6.18
CA MET A 136 -16.17 7.23 6.32
C MET A 136 -16.50 7.43 7.80
N GLU A 137 -16.72 8.66 8.19
CA GLU A 137 -17.31 9.02 9.47
C GLU A 137 -18.82 9.20 9.27
N LEU A 138 -19.61 8.56 10.13
CA LEU A 138 -21.06 8.65 10.09
C LEU A 138 -21.57 9.19 11.42
N ASP A 139 -22.34 10.26 11.38
CA ASP A 139 -23.07 10.78 12.52
C ASP A 139 -24.25 9.84 12.84
N SER A 140 -24.02 8.94 13.78
CA SER A 140 -24.94 7.86 14.13
C SER A 140 -24.77 7.48 15.60
N PRO A 141 -25.86 7.13 16.32
CA PRO A 141 -25.77 6.58 17.66
C PRO A 141 -25.25 5.14 17.71
N LEU A 142 -25.08 4.50 16.55
CA LEU A 142 -24.59 3.13 16.44
C LEU A 142 -23.07 3.10 16.50
N THR A 143 -22.54 2.05 17.11
CA THR A 143 -21.10 1.77 17.08
C THR A 143 -20.62 1.41 15.67
N SER A 144 -19.34 1.56 15.39
CA SER A 144 -18.75 1.19 14.10
C SER A 144 -18.93 -0.31 13.80
N ALA A 145 -18.93 -1.16 14.83
CA ALA A 145 -19.18 -2.60 14.70
C ALA A 145 -20.65 -2.90 14.30
N GLU A 146 -21.63 -2.21 14.91
CA GLU A 146 -23.04 -2.35 14.55
C GLU A 146 -23.32 -1.86 13.14
N ILE A 147 -22.70 -0.75 12.74
CA ILE A 147 -22.80 -0.23 11.36
C ILE A 147 -22.25 -1.27 10.38
N ALA A 148 -21.07 -1.84 10.67
CA ALA A 148 -20.47 -2.87 9.82
C ALA A 148 -21.35 -4.12 9.72
N TRP A 149 -21.94 -4.56 10.84
CA TRP A 149 -22.85 -5.71 10.86
C TRP A 149 -24.10 -5.45 9.99
N ARG A 150 -24.76 -4.29 10.18
CA ARG A 150 -25.94 -3.93 9.37
C ARG A 150 -25.64 -3.76 7.89
N ALA A 151 -24.49 -3.16 7.57
CA ALA A 151 -24.03 -3.04 6.19
C ALA A 151 -23.83 -4.42 5.54
N ALA A 152 -23.23 -5.37 6.29
CA ALA A 152 -23.03 -6.73 5.81
C ALA A 152 -24.37 -7.45 5.53
N GLN A 153 -25.40 -7.26 6.37
CA GLN A 153 -26.74 -7.79 6.13
C GLN A 153 -27.39 -7.21 4.85
N ALA A 154 -27.01 -5.98 4.49
CA ALA A 154 -27.43 -5.32 3.23
C ALA A 154 -26.49 -5.63 2.04
N GLY A 155 -25.54 -6.56 2.18
CA GLY A 155 -24.60 -6.95 1.12
C GLY A 155 -23.40 -6.02 0.94
N VAL A 156 -23.13 -5.10 1.88
CA VAL A 156 -22.01 -4.17 1.82
C VAL A 156 -21.00 -4.48 2.93
N ALA A 157 -19.78 -4.86 2.54
CA ALA A 157 -18.70 -5.11 3.50
C ALA A 157 -17.94 -3.82 3.82
N VAL A 158 -17.94 -3.43 5.10
CA VAL A 158 -17.14 -2.33 5.64
C VAL A 158 -16.37 -2.82 6.87
N ARG A 159 -15.24 -2.16 7.19
CA ARG A 159 -14.45 -2.49 8.38
C ARG A 159 -14.64 -1.42 9.44
N PRO A 160 -14.92 -1.79 10.72
CA PRO A 160 -14.87 -0.85 11.83
C PRO A 160 -13.45 -0.29 12.03
N VAL A 161 -13.35 0.98 12.41
CA VAL A 161 -12.03 1.63 12.62
C VAL A 161 -11.29 1.00 13.81
N GLU A 162 -11.99 0.58 14.84
CA GLU A 162 -11.40 -0.08 16.01
C GLU A 162 -10.64 -1.37 15.64
N SER A 163 -11.08 -2.07 14.57
CA SER A 163 -10.38 -3.25 14.05
C SER A 163 -9.17 -2.93 13.19
N VAL A 164 -9.01 -1.66 12.79
CA VAL A 164 -7.84 -1.20 12.00
C VAL A 164 -6.73 -0.74 12.94
N GLY A 165 -7.04 -0.17 14.11
CA GLY A 165 -6.07 0.23 15.13
C GLY A 165 -5.26 -0.93 15.68
N SER A 166 -5.87 -2.11 15.84
CA SER A 166 -5.18 -3.33 16.29
C SER A 166 -4.23 -3.96 15.26
N LEU A 167 -4.18 -3.42 14.05
CA LEU A 167 -3.22 -3.83 13.00
C LEU A 167 -2.03 -2.85 12.88
N LEU A 168 -2.05 -1.77 13.67
CA LEU A 168 -1.01 -0.73 13.69
C LEU A 168 -0.21 -0.71 15.01
N GLU A 169 -0.57 -1.56 15.99
CA GLU A 169 0.21 -1.91 17.17
C GLU A 169 1.04 -3.18 16.92
#